data_34892e64a7ded2fc0a43b908422616ad
#
_entry.id   34892e64a7ded2fc0a43b908422616ad
#
_cell.length_a   1.000
_cell.length_b   1.000
_cell.length_c   1.000
_cell.angle_alpha   90.00
_cell.angle_beta   90.00
_cell.angle_gamma   90.00
#
_symmetry.space_group_name_H-M   'P 1'
#
loop_
_entity.id
_entity.type
_entity.pdbx_description
1 polymer ?
#
loop_
_entity_poly.entity_id
_entity_poly.type
_entity_poly.pdbx_seq_one_letter_code
_entity_poly.pdbx_strand_id
1 'polypeptide(L)'
;MYIRILIATLILLLPVCASAQIGHWKVAPEYDSITTISPELYRVEKSGLYGLLGKDGKTIVPCQYEIKQDVVENRCLLLSSNHRLKAIYDSNGNPIKQFDDREIWYVDPDYPYYSDGVIAVSDNTGRWTYMDRTGALSSKKPEFRSASPYFYGYAVVRYKDGSYMHINKRGVVSKLDSQFKDNFLVFASSFTPQDKSAGESTSDPIVSLIVDSRNNVFLRDRSGMKVESLGTVKDWDKNVRKMTTDRFIIFFEPNKQIRSVTPLEDGPETVYNHSILVFYKPNASTLACEKVGNGYRIVSEGKEILPTQFTSPVTIVSGSDFIASRDGKYGVITIDYGHSSIPDLQISQLTFDHHVPAKVSANVALDPFLDETKYHFVVTRQGEKIFDGTPHNSVISFEFLPEDLSHERTETFNVQSDIDGIKHPESTMDLLWNHKNPYSVKASGRVRLNKSNSGGTVTFTVTNESEKGSDKCDIVIDGNVVKKGVTFQAGESMAVSAFINVDIMDLDSVSKTVSVHVRENGCPAHKTSKNIMFERNL
;
A
#
# COMPACT_ATOMS: atom_id res chain seq x y z
N MET A 1 -25.04 -50.56 32.08
CA MET A 1 -23.59 -50.38 31.83
C MET A 1 -23.44 -49.62 30.53
N TYR A 2 -23.40 -48.25 30.60
CA TYR A 2 -23.35 -47.36 29.43
C TYR A 2 -21.91 -46.88 29.23
N ILE A 3 -21.30 -47.29 28.15
CA ILE A 3 -19.99 -46.79 27.70
C ILE A 3 -20.25 -45.46 26.99
N ARG A 4 -19.84 -44.37 27.61
CA ARG A 4 -19.78 -43.04 26.97
C ARG A 4 -18.48 -42.98 26.15
N ILE A 5 -18.65 -43.00 24.84
CA ILE A 5 -17.56 -42.67 23.90
C ILE A 5 -17.42 -41.15 23.89
N LEU A 6 -16.32 -40.66 24.45
CA LEU A 6 -15.93 -39.23 24.37
C LEU A 6 -15.20 -39.05 23.04
N ILE A 7 -15.88 -38.52 22.04
CA ILE A 7 -15.22 -38.05 20.80
C ILE A 7 -14.57 -36.71 21.12
N ALA A 8 -13.28 -36.73 21.38
CA ALA A 8 -12.49 -35.53 21.43
C ALA A 8 -12.33 -35.02 19.98
N THR A 9 -13.09 -34.00 19.64
CA THR A 9 -12.90 -33.24 18.40
C THR A 9 -11.61 -32.45 18.55
N LEU A 10 -10.52 -33.01 18.04
CA LEU A 10 -9.25 -32.28 17.87
C LEU A 10 -9.47 -31.28 16.75
N ILE A 11 -9.85 -30.07 17.12
CA ILE A 11 -9.79 -28.94 16.19
C ILE A 11 -8.29 -28.66 15.95
N LEU A 12 -7.79 -29.15 14.83
CA LEU A 12 -6.52 -28.67 14.29
C LEU A 12 -6.73 -27.19 13.98
N LEU A 13 -6.32 -26.33 14.90
CA LEU A 13 -5.99 -24.95 14.61
C LEU A 13 -4.75 -24.99 13.71
N LEU A 14 -4.96 -25.09 12.41
CA LEU A 14 -3.94 -24.71 11.45
C LEU A 14 -3.61 -23.25 11.75
N PRO A 15 -2.35 -22.90 12.01
CA PRO A 15 -1.98 -21.51 12.02
C PRO A 15 -2.27 -20.98 10.62
N VAL A 16 -3.29 -20.15 10.51
CA VAL A 16 -3.48 -19.34 9.31
C VAL A 16 -2.25 -18.45 9.28
N CYS A 17 -1.31 -18.78 8.41
CA CYS A 17 -0.24 -17.85 8.07
C CYS A 17 -0.90 -16.60 7.52
N ALA A 18 -1.23 -15.65 8.39
CA ALA A 18 -1.49 -14.30 8.00
C ALA A 18 -0.18 -13.82 7.39
N SER A 19 -0.14 -13.62 6.08
CA SER A 19 0.98 -12.93 5.45
C SER A 19 1.13 -11.61 6.20
N ALA A 20 2.18 -11.48 6.95
CA ALA A 20 2.42 -10.32 7.77
C ALA A 20 2.62 -9.13 6.84
N GLN A 21 1.75 -8.15 6.97
CA GLN A 21 1.77 -6.92 6.19
C GLN A 21 2.33 -5.83 7.08
N ILE A 22 3.27 -5.05 6.57
CA ILE A 22 3.86 -3.95 7.33
C ILE A 22 3.01 -2.71 7.12
N GLY A 23 2.41 -2.18 8.19
CA GLY A 23 1.75 -0.87 8.19
C GLY A 23 2.60 0.15 8.94
N HIS A 24 2.76 1.34 8.38
CA HIS A 24 3.46 2.44 9.02
C HIS A 24 2.84 3.78 8.65
N TRP A 25 3.13 4.81 9.45
CA TRP A 25 2.70 6.16 9.13
C TRP A 25 3.52 6.74 7.98
N LYS A 26 2.94 6.79 6.79
CA LYS A 26 3.47 7.53 5.65
C LYS A 26 3.40 9.05 5.88
N VAL A 27 2.31 9.49 6.52
CA VAL A 27 2.11 10.86 6.99
C VAL A 27 1.78 10.79 8.47
N ALA A 28 2.60 11.44 9.30
CA ALA A 28 2.39 11.47 10.74
C ALA A 28 1.01 12.05 11.10
N PRO A 29 0.37 11.60 12.19
CA PRO A 29 -0.95 12.08 12.62
C PRO A 29 -0.82 13.47 13.26
N GLU A 30 -0.76 14.51 12.43
CA GLU A 30 -0.60 15.91 12.87
C GLU A 30 -1.65 16.88 12.31
N TYR A 31 -2.49 16.42 11.36
CA TYR A 31 -3.47 17.24 10.67
C TYR A 31 -4.85 17.15 11.30
N ASP A 32 -5.64 18.24 11.22
CA ASP A 32 -7.04 18.28 11.68
C ASP A 32 -7.95 17.51 10.71
N SER A 33 -7.61 17.50 9.42
CA SER A 33 -8.26 16.66 8.42
C SER A 33 -7.30 16.35 7.25
N ILE A 34 -7.54 15.21 6.62
CA ILE A 34 -6.88 14.80 5.37
C ILE A 34 -7.96 14.32 4.39
N THR A 35 -7.88 14.77 3.15
CA THR A 35 -8.80 14.36 2.08
C THR A 35 -8.03 14.06 0.80
N THR A 36 -8.26 12.93 0.18
CA THR A 36 -7.72 12.63 -1.14
C THR A 36 -8.47 13.45 -2.19
N ILE A 37 -7.76 14.26 -2.96
CA ILE A 37 -8.33 15.13 -4.01
C ILE A 37 -7.92 14.71 -5.43
N SER A 38 -6.89 13.86 -5.55
CA SER A 38 -6.52 13.17 -6.78
C SER A 38 -5.79 11.87 -6.44
N PRO A 39 -5.45 11.00 -7.40
CA PRO A 39 -4.60 9.85 -7.16
C PRO A 39 -3.25 10.17 -6.51
N GLU A 40 -2.73 11.37 -6.77
CA GLU A 40 -1.39 11.79 -6.35
C GLU A 40 -1.37 12.87 -5.27
N LEU A 41 -2.55 13.37 -4.84
CA LEU A 41 -2.64 14.50 -3.91
C LEU A 41 -3.60 14.27 -2.75
N TYR A 42 -3.12 14.67 -1.58
CA TYR A 42 -3.94 14.90 -0.39
C TYR A 42 -4.10 16.41 -0.15
N ARG A 43 -5.31 16.85 0.13
CA ARG A 43 -5.55 18.11 0.82
C ARG A 43 -5.48 17.87 2.31
N VAL A 44 -4.73 18.69 3.00
CA VAL A 44 -4.59 18.66 4.47
C VAL A 44 -5.06 19.97 5.08
N GLU A 45 -5.57 19.85 6.30
CA GLU A 45 -5.99 21.00 7.12
C GLU A 45 -5.22 20.98 8.43
N LYS A 46 -4.70 22.13 8.83
CA LYS A 46 -4.07 22.32 10.14
C LYS A 46 -4.40 23.71 10.65
N SER A 47 -5.03 23.78 11.81
CA SER A 47 -5.45 25.05 12.45
C SER A 47 -6.36 25.92 11.56
N GLY A 48 -7.28 25.30 10.81
CA GLY A 48 -8.21 25.98 9.90
C GLY A 48 -7.59 26.45 8.58
N LEU A 49 -6.33 26.11 8.32
CA LEU A 49 -5.66 26.42 7.06
C LEU A 49 -5.41 25.14 6.26
N TYR A 50 -5.52 25.26 4.95
CA TYR A 50 -5.38 24.16 4.00
C TYR A 50 -4.03 24.18 3.30
N GLY A 51 -3.54 22.98 2.98
CA GLY A 51 -2.31 22.74 2.22
C GLY A 51 -2.43 21.48 1.37
N LEU A 52 -1.35 21.13 0.69
CA LEU A 52 -1.27 19.96 -0.18
C LEU A 52 -0.08 19.08 0.20
N LEU A 53 -0.32 17.77 0.26
CA LEU A 53 0.73 16.76 0.31
C LEU A 53 0.68 15.90 -0.97
N GLY A 54 1.83 15.44 -1.40
CA GLY A 54 1.93 14.38 -2.39
C GLY A 54 1.51 13.03 -1.81
N LYS A 55 1.22 12.08 -2.67
CA LYS A 55 0.91 10.71 -2.27
C LYS A 55 2.06 10.04 -1.50
N ASP A 56 3.30 10.51 -1.71
CA ASP A 56 4.49 10.10 -0.97
C ASP A 56 4.58 10.70 0.45
N GLY A 57 3.60 11.50 0.85
CA GLY A 57 3.55 12.17 2.14
C GLY A 57 4.33 13.48 2.23
N LYS A 58 5.05 13.88 1.15
CA LYS A 58 5.82 15.13 1.17
C LYS A 58 4.92 16.34 1.02
N THR A 59 5.27 17.40 1.72
CA THR A 59 4.59 18.70 1.61
C THR A 59 4.87 19.34 0.27
N ILE A 60 3.82 19.54 -0.54
CA ILE A 60 3.87 20.32 -1.79
C ILE A 60 3.54 21.77 -1.51
N VAL A 61 2.49 21.99 -0.71
CA VAL A 61 2.04 23.31 -0.27
C VAL A 61 1.78 23.27 1.22
N PRO A 62 2.45 24.09 2.04
CA PRO A 62 2.18 24.14 3.47
C PRO A 62 0.76 24.63 3.76
N CYS A 63 0.23 24.30 4.95
CA CYS A 63 -1.08 24.78 5.40
C CYS A 63 -1.04 26.28 5.66
N GLN A 64 -1.46 27.06 4.69
CA GLN A 64 -1.44 28.54 4.73
C GLN A 64 -2.61 29.20 3.98
N TYR A 65 -3.50 28.41 3.40
CA TYR A 65 -4.62 28.90 2.61
C TYR A 65 -5.94 28.69 3.34
N GLU A 66 -6.83 29.68 3.31
CA GLU A 66 -8.13 29.65 3.98
C GLU A 66 -9.21 28.95 3.14
N ILE A 67 -9.00 28.87 1.81
CA ILE A 67 -9.94 28.24 0.88
C ILE A 67 -9.47 26.83 0.55
N LYS A 68 -10.40 25.88 0.63
CA LYS A 68 -10.18 24.47 0.26
C LYS A 68 -9.76 24.37 -1.19
N GLN A 69 -8.69 23.60 -1.42
CA GLN A 69 -8.26 23.21 -2.76
C GLN A 69 -8.99 21.93 -3.19
N ASP A 70 -9.39 21.90 -4.46
CA ASP A 70 -9.90 20.69 -5.12
C ASP A 70 -9.28 20.56 -6.51
N VAL A 71 -9.21 19.34 -7.03
CA VAL A 71 -8.71 19.08 -8.38
C VAL A 71 -9.88 18.95 -9.33
N VAL A 72 -10.00 19.89 -10.26
CA VAL A 72 -11.01 19.87 -11.31
C VAL A 72 -10.31 20.00 -12.67
N GLU A 73 -10.64 19.14 -13.61
CA GLU A 73 -10.01 19.11 -14.95
C GLU A 73 -8.48 19.06 -14.91
N ASN A 74 -7.93 18.26 -13.97
CA ASN A 74 -6.48 18.13 -13.72
C ASN A 74 -5.80 19.43 -13.27
N ARG A 75 -6.53 20.36 -12.65
CA ARG A 75 -6.02 21.61 -12.09
C ARG A 75 -6.46 21.79 -10.66
N CYS A 76 -5.52 22.22 -9.84
CA CYS A 76 -5.72 22.60 -8.46
C CYS A 76 -5.38 24.08 -8.31
N LEU A 77 -6.31 24.86 -7.78
CA LEU A 77 -6.13 26.30 -7.59
C LEU A 77 -5.79 26.62 -6.15
N LEU A 78 -4.78 27.45 -5.92
CA LEU A 78 -4.51 28.06 -4.62
C LEU A 78 -5.10 29.46 -4.58
N LEU A 79 -6.03 29.67 -3.68
CA LEU A 79 -6.78 30.92 -3.55
C LEU A 79 -6.58 31.51 -2.15
N SER A 80 -6.40 32.83 -2.07
CA SER A 80 -6.52 33.55 -0.81
C SER A 80 -7.99 33.71 -0.41
N SER A 81 -8.25 34.13 0.83
CA SER A 81 -9.60 34.31 1.43
C SER A 81 -10.55 35.16 0.57
N ASN A 82 -10.03 36.13 -0.15
CA ASN A 82 -10.80 36.96 -1.09
C ASN A 82 -10.85 36.40 -2.52
N HIS A 83 -10.60 35.10 -2.71
CA HIS A 83 -10.60 34.39 -3.99
C HIS A 83 -9.58 34.90 -5.02
N ARG A 84 -8.53 35.59 -4.57
CA ARG A 84 -7.40 35.93 -5.41
C ARG A 84 -6.61 34.66 -5.76
N LEU A 85 -6.37 34.43 -7.04
CA LEU A 85 -5.58 33.33 -7.55
C LEU A 85 -4.09 33.53 -7.21
N LYS A 86 -3.50 32.59 -6.49
CA LYS A 86 -2.11 32.60 -6.06
C LYS A 86 -1.23 31.67 -6.88
N ALA A 87 -1.76 30.50 -7.23
CA ALA A 87 -1.05 29.52 -8.04
C ALA A 87 -2.01 28.52 -8.69
N ILE A 88 -1.52 27.90 -9.74
CA ILE A 88 -2.15 26.76 -10.43
C ILE A 88 -1.18 25.58 -10.35
N TYR A 89 -1.67 24.44 -9.91
CA TYR A 89 -0.98 23.16 -9.90
C TYR A 89 -1.70 22.16 -10.80
N ASP A 90 -1.00 21.15 -11.28
CA ASP A 90 -1.63 19.99 -11.91
C ASP A 90 -2.14 18.99 -10.87
N SER A 91 -2.79 17.90 -11.32
CA SER A 91 -3.30 16.83 -10.46
C SER A 91 -2.20 15.98 -9.80
N ASN A 92 -0.94 16.15 -10.21
CA ASN A 92 0.22 15.47 -9.64
C ASN A 92 0.96 16.36 -8.62
N GLY A 93 0.50 17.61 -8.44
CA GLY A 93 1.14 18.56 -7.53
C GLY A 93 2.31 19.35 -8.14
N ASN A 94 2.49 19.28 -9.46
CA ASN A 94 3.51 20.11 -10.11
C ASN A 94 2.99 21.53 -10.31
N PRO A 95 3.78 22.56 -9.97
CA PRO A 95 3.39 23.93 -10.20
C PRO A 95 3.36 24.25 -11.71
N ILE A 96 2.24 24.80 -12.17
CA ILE A 96 2.07 25.24 -13.55
C ILE A 96 2.37 26.74 -13.66
N LYS A 97 1.77 27.51 -12.76
CA LYS A 97 1.95 28.97 -12.72
C LYS A 97 1.79 29.48 -11.29
N GLN A 98 2.63 30.44 -10.93
CA GLN A 98 2.50 31.23 -9.71
C GLN A 98 2.24 32.69 -10.11
N PHE A 99 1.41 33.37 -9.33
CA PHE A 99 1.01 34.75 -9.56
C PHE A 99 1.61 35.65 -8.47
N ASP A 100 2.36 36.65 -8.90
CA ASP A 100 2.93 37.64 -8.02
C ASP A 100 1.96 38.79 -7.72
N ASP A 101 2.41 39.81 -7.00
CA ASP A 101 1.58 40.95 -6.65
C ASP A 101 1.31 41.93 -7.82
N ARG A 102 1.95 41.74 -8.95
CA ARG A 102 1.71 42.52 -10.19
C ARG A 102 0.66 41.87 -11.07
N GLU A 103 0.50 40.57 -10.94
CA GLU A 103 -0.43 39.77 -11.72
C GLU A 103 -1.60 39.31 -10.82
N ILE A 104 -2.61 40.22 -10.69
CA ILE A 104 -3.73 40.05 -9.76
C ILE A 104 -4.95 39.57 -10.53
N TRP A 105 -5.39 38.34 -10.22
CA TRP A 105 -6.59 37.71 -10.76
C TRP A 105 -7.47 37.19 -9.64
N TYR A 106 -8.78 37.36 -9.79
CA TYR A 106 -9.79 36.81 -8.88
C TYR A 106 -10.65 35.81 -9.63
N VAL A 107 -11.07 34.75 -8.94
CA VAL A 107 -12.03 33.79 -9.48
C VAL A 107 -13.39 34.02 -8.86
N ASP A 108 -14.44 33.56 -9.55
CA ASP A 108 -15.80 33.62 -9.04
C ASP A 108 -15.92 32.66 -7.83
N PRO A 109 -16.39 33.12 -6.65
CA PRO A 109 -16.60 32.27 -5.49
C PRO A 109 -17.54 31.08 -5.75
N ASP A 110 -18.52 31.27 -6.63
CA ASP A 110 -19.49 30.21 -6.99
C ASP A 110 -18.90 29.20 -7.99
N TYR A 111 -17.82 29.57 -8.71
CA TYR A 111 -17.21 28.76 -9.78
C TYR A 111 -15.67 28.79 -9.74
N PRO A 112 -15.04 28.42 -8.62
CA PRO A 112 -13.60 28.51 -8.44
C PRO A 112 -12.86 27.30 -9.05
N TYR A 113 -13.17 26.97 -10.31
CA TYR A 113 -12.62 25.79 -10.98
C TYR A 113 -12.58 25.95 -12.50
N TYR A 114 -11.74 25.14 -13.14
CA TYR A 114 -11.71 25.02 -14.60
C TYR A 114 -12.95 24.31 -15.12
N SER A 115 -13.47 24.81 -16.22
CA SER A 115 -14.54 24.17 -16.97
C SER A 115 -14.27 24.31 -18.47
N ASP A 116 -14.31 23.19 -19.18
CA ASP A 116 -14.00 23.12 -20.61
C ASP A 116 -12.58 23.62 -20.96
N GLY A 117 -11.63 23.48 -20.03
CA GLY A 117 -10.22 23.83 -20.22
C GLY A 117 -9.89 25.29 -19.95
N VAL A 118 -10.83 26.09 -19.48
CA VAL A 118 -10.61 27.49 -19.11
C VAL A 118 -11.29 27.82 -17.77
N ILE A 119 -10.82 28.88 -17.12
CA ILE A 119 -11.47 29.45 -15.94
C ILE A 119 -11.77 30.92 -16.19
N ALA A 120 -12.94 31.38 -15.75
CA ALA A 120 -13.25 32.80 -15.75
C ALA A 120 -12.49 33.50 -14.63
N VAL A 121 -11.78 34.59 -14.96
CA VAL A 121 -11.00 35.39 -14.00
C VAL A 121 -11.30 36.85 -14.19
N SER A 122 -11.27 37.63 -13.11
CA SER A 122 -11.39 39.09 -13.18
C SER A 122 -10.11 39.77 -12.71
N ASP A 123 -9.82 40.92 -13.26
CA ASP A 123 -8.76 41.80 -12.77
C ASP A 123 -9.21 42.58 -11.51
N ASN A 124 -8.32 43.39 -10.96
CA ASN A 124 -8.58 44.25 -9.80
C ASN A 124 -9.61 45.38 -10.08
N THR A 125 -10.01 45.58 -11.32
CA THR A 125 -11.08 46.53 -11.70
C THR A 125 -12.42 45.87 -11.87
N GLY A 126 -12.53 44.55 -11.62
CA GLY A 126 -13.73 43.77 -11.76
C GLY A 126 -14.11 43.43 -13.21
N ARG A 127 -13.13 43.53 -14.14
CA ARG A 127 -13.33 43.12 -15.53
C ARG A 127 -12.90 41.66 -15.72
N TRP A 128 -13.74 40.92 -16.42
CA TRP A 128 -13.60 39.50 -16.62
C TRP A 128 -12.97 39.14 -17.97
N THR A 129 -12.24 38.04 -17.97
CA THR A 129 -11.70 37.34 -19.12
C THR A 129 -11.58 35.84 -18.78
N TYR A 130 -11.00 35.05 -19.67
CA TYR A 130 -10.74 33.65 -19.46
C TYR A 130 -9.24 33.35 -19.43
N MET A 131 -8.88 32.37 -18.63
CA MET A 131 -7.51 31.87 -18.48
C MET A 131 -7.51 30.39 -18.80
N ASP A 132 -6.58 29.95 -19.63
CA ASP A 132 -6.43 28.53 -19.99
C ASP A 132 -5.71 27.72 -18.90
N ARG A 133 -5.58 26.40 -19.11
CA ARG A 133 -4.92 25.49 -18.16
C ARG A 133 -3.44 25.73 -17.96
N THR A 134 -2.79 26.58 -18.78
CA THR A 134 -1.38 26.99 -18.61
C THR A 134 -1.25 28.28 -17.81
N GLY A 135 -2.36 28.90 -17.48
CA GLY A 135 -2.41 30.22 -16.85
C GLY A 135 -2.25 31.38 -17.84
N ALA A 136 -2.38 31.11 -19.13
CA ALA A 136 -2.39 32.16 -20.15
C ALA A 136 -3.82 32.71 -20.36
N LEU A 137 -3.90 34.02 -20.55
CA LEU A 137 -5.18 34.67 -20.80
C LEU A 137 -5.62 34.51 -22.26
N SER A 138 -6.91 34.26 -22.46
CA SER A 138 -7.50 34.20 -23.82
C SER A 138 -7.55 35.54 -24.52
N SER A 139 -7.54 36.65 -23.75
CA SER A 139 -7.47 38.01 -24.26
C SER A 139 -6.47 38.81 -23.42
N LYS A 140 -5.65 39.65 -24.06
CA LYS A 140 -4.67 40.51 -23.37
C LYS A 140 -5.33 41.58 -22.46
N LYS A 141 -6.60 41.86 -22.65
CA LYS A 141 -7.34 42.86 -21.85
C LYS A 141 -8.68 42.24 -21.43
N PRO A 142 -8.98 42.23 -20.11
CA PRO A 142 -10.29 41.91 -19.62
C PRO A 142 -11.34 42.88 -20.19
N GLU A 143 -12.44 42.36 -20.72
CA GLU A 143 -13.41 43.20 -21.45
C GLU A 143 -14.85 43.01 -20.99
N PHE A 144 -15.14 41.96 -20.22
CA PHE A 144 -16.51 41.66 -19.81
C PHE A 144 -16.83 42.22 -18.41
N ARG A 145 -18.06 42.55 -18.15
CA ARG A 145 -18.56 42.91 -16.82
C ARG A 145 -18.82 41.67 -15.96
N SER A 146 -19.17 40.57 -16.59
CA SER A 146 -19.28 39.25 -15.97
C SER A 146 -19.00 38.18 -17.01
N ALA A 147 -18.53 37.01 -16.54
CA ALA A 147 -18.26 35.86 -17.37
C ALA A 147 -18.66 34.60 -16.61
N SER A 148 -19.48 33.73 -17.23
CA SER A 148 -19.79 32.43 -16.68
C SER A 148 -18.68 31.44 -16.99
N PRO A 149 -18.60 30.29 -16.29
CA PRO A 149 -17.80 29.17 -16.77
C PRO A 149 -18.22 28.77 -18.19
N TYR A 150 -17.30 28.12 -18.90
CA TYR A 150 -17.63 27.42 -20.13
C TYR A 150 -18.29 26.10 -19.83
N PHE A 151 -19.32 25.77 -20.59
CA PHE A 151 -19.92 24.45 -20.62
C PHE A 151 -20.07 24.01 -22.07
N TYR A 152 -19.37 22.93 -22.41
CA TYR A 152 -19.42 22.31 -23.73
C TYR A 152 -19.16 23.30 -24.89
N GLY A 153 -18.18 24.12 -24.68
CA GLY A 153 -17.70 25.01 -25.70
C GLY A 153 -18.35 26.37 -25.72
N TYR A 154 -19.27 26.68 -24.80
CA TYR A 154 -19.96 27.97 -24.74
C TYR A 154 -19.97 28.55 -23.32
N ALA A 155 -19.84 29.86 -23.23
CA ALA A 155 -20.06 30.63 -22.02
C ALA A 155 -20.97 31.83 -22.29
N VAL A 156 -21.47 32.44 -21.23
CA VAL A 156 -22.20 33.70 -21.30
C VAL A 156 -21.36 34.80 -20.70
N VAL A 157 -21.25 35.88 -21.44
CA VAL A 157 -20.52 37.08 -21.02
C VAL A 157 -21.42 38.28 -21.07
N ARG A 158 -21.18 39.26 -20.19
CA ARG A 158 -21.86 40.56 -20.19
C ARG A 158 -20.88 41.65 -20.57
N TYR A 159 -21.23 42.41 -21.58
CA TYR A 159 -20.43 43.54 -22.03
C TYR A 159 -20.69 44.82 -21.21
N LYS A 160 -19.90 45.89 -21.48
CA LYS A 160 -20.00 47.17 -20.77
C LYS A 160 -21.35 47.87 -21.01
N ASP A 161 -21.94 47.69 -22.17
CA ASP A 161 -23.25 48.22 -22.52
C ASP A 161 -24.42 47.50 -21.87
N GLY A 162 -24.09 46.41 -21.09
CA GLY A 162 -25.07 45.57 -20.41
C GLY A 162 -25.62 44.45 -21.26
N SER A 163 -25.20 44.33 -22.50
CA SER A 163 -25.66 43.25 -23.41
C SER A 163 -25.08 41.91 -23.00
N TYR A 164 -25.87 40.84 -23.09
CA TYR A 164 -25.47 39.46 -22.89
C TYR A 164 -25.17 38.79 -24.21
N MET A 165 -24.08 38.05 -24.26
CA MET A 165 -23.59 37.37 -25.43
C MET A 165 -23.18 35.96 -25.08
N HIS A 166 -23.42 35.02 -25.97
CA HIS A 166 -22.74 33.74 -25.97
C HIS A 166 -21.37 33.89 -26.61
N ILE A 167 -20.38 33.30 -25.99
CA ILE A 167 -19.04 33.19 -26.55
C ILE A 167 -18.64 31.71 -26.64
N ASN A 168 -18.12 31.29 -27.78
CA ASN A 168 -17.55 29.97 -27.94
C ASN A 168 -16.03 29.95 -27.67
N LYS A 169 -15.44 28.77 -27.59
CA LYS A 169 -13.96 28.62 -27.35
C LYS A 169 -13.08 29.26 -28.42
N ARG A 170 -13.61 29.58 -29.61
CA ARG A 170 -12.90 30.28 -30.68
C ARG A 170 -13.02 31.80 -30.54
N GLY A 171 -13.66 32.29 -29.48
CA GLY A 171 -13.92 33.72 -29.29
C GLY A 171 -15.04 34.28 -30.19
N VAL A 172 -15.76 33.42 -30.89
CA VAL A 172 -16.91 33.87 -31.72
C VAL A 172 -18.07 34.18 -30.81
N VAL A 173 -18.54 35.41 -30.91
CA VAL A 173 -19.62 35.95 -30.10
C VAL A 173 -20.93 35.92 -30.89
N SER A 174 -21.99 35.42 -30.27
CA SER A 174 -23.35 35.48 -30.80
C SER A 174 -24.26 36.20 -29.80
N LYS A 175 -25.10 37.08 -30.30
CA LYS A 175 -26.00 37.86 -29.45
C LYS A 175 -27.02 36.94 -28.79
N LEU A 176 -27.14 37.00 -27.46
CA LEU A 176 -28.26 36.42 -26.74
C LEU A 176 -29.50 37.24 -27.06
N ASP A 177 -30.60 36.55 -27.28
CA ASP A 177 -31.88 37.22 -27.51
C ASP A 177 -32.18 38.14 -26.30
N SER A 178 -32.54 39.40 -26.60
CA SER A 178 -32.76 40.43 -25.57
C SER A 178 -33.93 40.14 -24.63
N GLN A 179 -34.74 39.15 -24.96
CA GLN A 179 -35.85 38.68 -24.10
C GLN A 179 -35.40 37.93 -22.87
N PHE A 180 -34.14 37.40 -22.82
CA PHE A 180 -33.68 36.60 -21.72
C PHE A 180 -33.06 37.44 -20.60
N LYS A 181 -33.32 37.06 -19.33
CA LYS A 181 -32.74 37.66 -18.12
C LYS A 181 -31.46 36.96 -17.73
N ASP A 182 -30.46 37.74 -17.39
CA ASP A 182 -29.11 37.27 -16.96
C ASP A 182 -29.08 36.54 -15.61
N ASN A 183 -30.02 36.89 -14.73
CA ASN A 183 -29.96 36.42 -13.33
C ASN A 183 -30.32 34.93 -13.16
N PHE A 184 -30.73 34.25 -14.21
CA PHE A 184 -31.23 32.89 -14.18
C PHE A 184 -30.57 31.96 -15.17
N LEU A 185 -29.38 32.30 -15.61
CA LEU A 185 -28.62 31.39 -16.45
C LEU A 185 -28.01 30.32 -15.59
N VAL A 186 -28.49 29.10 -15.72
CA VAL A 186 -28.00 27.92 -14.98
C VAL A 186 -27.59 26.88 -16.01
N PHE A 187 -26.46 26.23 -15.73
CA PHE A 187 -25.90 25.22 -16.62
C PHE A 187 -26.05 23.84 -15.99
N ALA A 188 -26.48 22.88 -16.77
CA ALA A 188 -26.44 21.47 -16.42
C ALA A 188 -25.22 20.80 -17.08
N SER A 189 -24.58 19.91 -16.37
CA SER A 189 -23.32 19.32 -16.83
C SER A 189 -23.48 18.08 -17.71
N SER A 190 -24.45 17.23 -17.47
CA SER A 190 -24.80 16.10 -18.33
C SER A 190 -26.17 15.56 -17.98
N PHE A 191 -26.83 14.99 -18.96
CA PHE A 191 -28.09 14.33 -18.81
C PHE A 191 -27.91 12.83 -19.00
N THR A 192 -28.13 12.05 -17.96
CA THR A 192 -28.23 10.59 -18.07
C THR A 192 -29.67 10.20 -17.74
N PRO A 193 -30.50 9.81 -18.71
CA PRO A 193 -31.79 9.21 -18.40
C PRO A 193 -31.55 7.93 -17.61
N GLN A 194 -32.22 7.76 -16.47
CA GLN A 194 -32.09 6.60 -15.61
C GLN A 194 -32.46 5.24 -16.28
N ASP A 195 -33.01 5.23 -17.47
CA ASP A 195 -33.57 4.04 -18.15
C ASP A 195 -32.79 3.54 -19.36
N LYS A 196 -31.52 3.95 -19.57
CA LYS A 196 -30.73 3.31 -20.64
C LYS A 196 -29.79 2.27 -20.07
N SER A 197 -30.07 1.02 -20.40
CA SER A 197 -29.19 -0.15 -20.26
C SER A 197 -27.78 0.17 -20.76
N ALA A 198 -26.77 -0.23 -19.96
CA ALA A 198 -25.36 -0.07 -20.25
C ALA A 198 -25.02 -0.51 -21.69
N GLY A 199 -24.58 0.41 -22.53
CA GLY A 199 -24.05 0.07 -23.86
C GLY A 199 -24.02 1.19 -24.91
N GLU A 200 -24.79 2.25 -24.80
CA GLU A 200 -24.71 3.35 -25.75
C GLU A 200 -24.10 4.61 -25.15
N SER A 201 -22.90 4.92 -25.60
CA SER A 201 -22.27 6.23 -25.41
C SER A 201 -23.04 7.27 -26.23
N THR A 202 -24.11 7.78 -25.69
CA THR A 202 -24.74 8.98 -26.22
C THR A 202 -24.10 10.17 -25.54
N SER A 203 -23.47 11.05 -26.31
CA SER A 203 -23.09 12.39 -25.88
C SER A 203 -24.39 13.12 -25.49
N ASP A 204 -24.65 13.15 -24.18
CA ASP A 204 -25.87 13.72 -23.65
C ASP A 204 -25.95 15.22 -23.95
N PRO A 205 -27.13 15.73 -24.34
CA PRO A 205 -27.30 17.14 -24.61
C PRO A 205 -27.14 17.94 -23.34
N ILE A 206 -26.29 18.92 -23.40
CA ILE A 206 -26.17 19.92 -22.35
C ILE A 206 -27.32 20.86 -22.50
N VAL A 207 -27.94 21.11 -21.39
CA VAL A 207 -29.03 22.04 -21.29
C VAL A 207 -28.64 23.21 -20.41
N SER A 208 -28.95 24.41 -20.86
CA SER A 208 -28.92 25.60 -20.03
C SER A 208 -30.35 26.04 -19.74
N LEU A 209 -30.58 26.42 -18.49
CA LEU A 209 -31.87 27.00 -18.09
C LEU A 209 -31.84 28.51 -18.32
N ILE A 210 -32.82 29.02 -18.99
CA ILE A 210 -32.96 30.44 -19.28
C ILE A 210 -34.32 30.93 -18.81
N VAL A 211 -34.35 32.09 -18.17
CA VAL A 211 -35.58 32.76 -17.78
C VAL A 211 -35.72 34.06 -18.56
N ASP A 212 -36.79 34.23 -19.29
CA ASP A 212 -37.05 35.45 -20.07
C ASP A 212 -37.57 36.61 -19.18
N SER A 213 -37.76 37.75 -19.81
CA SER A 213 -38.30 38.95 -19.15
C SER A 213 -39.74 38.81 -18.64
N ARG A 214 -40.46 37.79 -19.08
CA ARG A 214 -41.83 37.47 -18.66
C ARG A 214 -41.88 36.32 -17.63
N ASN A 215 -40.71 35.91 -17.10
CA ASN A 215 -40.54 34.80 -16.20
C ASN A 215 -40.83 33.41 -16.83
N ASN A 216 -40.86 33.27 -18.16
CA ASN A 216 -40.91 31.96 -18.77
C ASN A 216 -39.57 31.26 -18.66
N VAL A 217 -39.58 29.96 -18.34
CA VAL A 217 -38.42 29.11 -18.13
C VAL A 217 -38.24 28.16 -19.31
N PHE A 218 -37.06 28.11 -19.85
CA PHE A 218 -36.70 27.27 -20.98
C PHE A 218 -35.46 26.44 -20.71
N LEU A 219 -35.49 25.18 -21.13
CA LEU A 219 -34.28 24.38 -21.31
C LEU A 219 -33.79 24.53 -22.74
N ARG A 220 -32.53 24.87 -22.90
CA ARG A 220 -31.87 25.05 -24.18
C ARG A 220 -30.79 24.00 -24.36
N ASP A 221 -30.78 23.31 -25.50
CA ASP A 221 -29.76 22.31 -25.79
C ASP A 221 -28.39 22.93 -26.14
N ARG A 222 -27.41 22.06 -26.35
CA ARG A 222 -26.01 22.45 -26.69
C ARG A 222 -25.93 23.31 -27.95
N SER A 223 -26.76 23.09 -28.91
CA SER A 223 -26.78 23.85 -30.18
C SER A 223 -27.36 25.24 -30.01
N GLY A 224 -28.06 25.47 -28.90
CA GLY A 224 -28.83 26.69 -28.68
C GLY A 224 -30.05 26.84 -29.55
N MET A 225 -30.42 25.80 -30.30
CA MET A 225 -31.51 25.83 -31.28
C MET A 225 -32.77 25.18 -30.79
N LYS A 226 -32.70 24.20 -29.89
CA LYS A 226 -33.88 23.52 -29.35
C LYS A 226 -34.20 24.07 -27.96
N VAL A 227 -35.40 24.59 -27.82
CA VAL A 227 -35.89 25.18 -26.58
C VAL A 227 -37.09 24.42 -26.10
N GLU A 228 -37.03 23.83 -24.92
CA GLU A 228 -38.16 23.23 -24.24
C GLU A 228 -38.71 24.19 -23.20
N SER A 229 -39.98 24.50 -23.23
CA SER A 229 -40.63 25.36 -22.23
C SER A 229 -40.93 24.57 -20.97
N LEU A 230 -40.39 25.02 -19.86
CA LEU A 230 -40.69 24.49 -18.53
C LEU A 230 -41.79 25.29 -17.79
N GLY A 231 -42.46 26.20 -18.50
CA GLY A 231 -43.53 26.99 -17.92
C GLY A 231 -43.07 28.35 -17.38
N THR A 232 -43.89 28.98 -16.53
CA THR A 232 -43.65 30.30 -15.96
C THR A 232 -43.30 30.18 -14.46
N VAL A 233 -42.27 30.89 -14.02
CA VAL A 233 -41.85 30.88 -12.59
C VAL A 233 -42.99 31.37 -11.71
N LYS A 234 -43.39 30.54 -10.75
CA LYS A 234 -44.34 30.89 -9.68
C LYS A 234 -43.61 31.22 -8.39
N ASP A 235 -42.57 30.48 -8.09
CA ASP A 235 -41.81 30.64 -6.87
C ASP A 235 -40.33 30.30 -7.09
N TRP A 236 -39.44 31.05 -6.40
CA TRP A 236 -38.01 30.79 -6.35
C TRP A 236 -37.52 30.91 -4.92
N ASP A 237 -37.28 29.77 -4.32
CA ASP A 237 -36.56 29.70 -3.03
C ASP A 237 -35.06 29.56 -3.26
N LYS A 238 -34.35 30.70 -3.22
CA LYS A 238 -32.89 30.74 -3.38
C LYS A 238 -32.15 30.04 -2.24
N ASN A 239 -32.73 29.99 -1.06
CA ASN A 239 -32.10 29.36 0.12
C ASN A 239 -32.22 27.84 0.03
N VAL A 240 -33.34 27.34 -0.46
CA VAL A 240 -33.57 25.91 -0.68
C VAL A 240 -33.07 25.48 -2.05
N ARG A 241 -32.68 26.44 -2.91
CA ARG A 241 -32.23 26.16 -4.30
C ARG A 241 -33.26 25.40 -5.09
N LYS A 242 -34.47 25.90 -5.04
CA LYS A 242 -35.64 25.33 -5.72
C LYS A 242 -36.36 26.43 -6.49
N MET A 243 -36.66 26.18 -7.72
CA MET A 243 -37.54 27.00 -8.55
C MET A 243 -38.79 26.18 -8.87
N THR A 244 -39.96 26.75 -8.63
CA THR A 244 -41.24 26.17 -9.01
C THR A 244 -41.83 26.97 -10.16
N THR A 245 -42.14 26.31 -11.27
CA THR A 245 -42.92 26.86 -12.38
C THR A 245 -44.35 26.39 -12.27
N ASP A 246 -45.20 26.82 -13.22
CA ASP A 246 -46.56 26.29 -13.35
C ASP A 246 -46.60 24.83 -13.84
N ARG A 247 -45.48 24.26 -14.27
CA ARG A 247 -45.42 22.91 -14.86
C ARG A 247 -44.38 21.99 -14.21
N PHE A 248 -43.32 22.55 -13.59
CA PHE A 248 -42.20 21.79 -13.08
C PHE A 248 -41.69 22.32 -11.74
N ILE A 249 -41.04 21.43 -10.98
CA ILE A 249 -40.14 21.77 -9.84
C ILE A 249 -38.71 21.52 -10.31
N ILE A 250 -37.86 22.52 -10.19
CA ILE A 250 -36.47 22.48 -10.60
C ILE A 250 -35.60 22.63 -9.36
N PHE A 251 -34.73 21.68 -9.10
CA PHE A 251 -33.76 21.72 -8.01
C PHE A 251 -32.36 22.06 -8.52
N PHE A 252 -31.64 22.83 -7.75
CA PHE A 252 -30.29 23.29 -8.08
C PHE A 252 -29.28 22.87 -7.05
N GLU A 253 -28.07 22.59 -7.48
CA GLU A 253 -26.90 22.44 -6.63
C GLU A 253 -26.37 23.81 -6.13
N PRO A 254 -25.48 23.82 -5.11
CA PRO A 254 -24.85 25.04 -4.59
C PRO A 254 -24.23 25.93 -5.66
N ASN A 255 -23.67 25.32 -6.69
CA ASN A 255 -22.98 25.98 -7.81
C ASN A 255 -23.95 26.39 -8.94
N LYS A 256 -25.26 26.47 -8.68
CA LYS A 256 -26.31 26.82 -9.63
C LYS A 256 -26.51 25.82 -10.78
N GLN A 257 -25.92 24.64 -10.71
CA GLN A 257 -26.21 23.57 -11.67
C GLN A 257 -27.59 22.98 -11.43
N ILE A 258 -28.28 22.58 -12.48
CA ILE A 258 -29.57 21.90 -12.37
C ILE A 258 -29.29 20.50 -11.80
N ARG A 259 -29.92 20.18 -10.69
CA ARG A 259 -29.89 18.84 -10.10
C ARG A 259 -30.95 17.95 -10.70
N SER A 260 -32.19 18.42 -10.70
CA SER A 260 -33.31 17.69 -11.28
C SER A 260 -34.45 18.61 -11.72
N VAL A 261 -35.27 18.10 -12.63
CA VAL A 261 -36.50 18.74 -13.11
C VAL A 261 -37.63 17.71 -12.94
N THR A 262 -38.59 18.02 -12.08
CA THR A 262 -39.69 17.14 -11.74
C THR A 262 -41.00 17.77 -12.25
N PRO A 263 -41.79 17.12 -13.11
CA PRO A 263 -43.10 17.59 -13.49
C PRO A 263 -44.04 17.73 -12.27
N LEU A 264 -44.90 18.73 -12.27
CA LEU A 264 -45.94 18.88 -11.24
C LEU A 264 -47.10 17.89 -11.44
N GLU A 265 -47.34 17.44 -12.66
CA GLU A 265 -48.24 16.34 -12.99
C GLU A 265 -47.42 15.04 -13.03
N ASP A 266 -48.07 13.89 -12.80
CA ASP A 266 -47.41 12.58 -12.73
C ASP A 266 -46.55 12.31 -13.98
N GLY A 267 -45.23 12.43 -13.78
CA GLY A 267 -44.22 12.20 -14.79
C GLY A 267 -42.88 11.86 -14.16
N PRO A 268 -41.96 11.19 -14.87
CA PRO A 268 -40.67 10.82 -14.34
C PRO A 268 -39.81 12.06 -14.01
N GLU A 269 -39.18 12.06 -12.86
CA GLU A 269 -38.16 13.04 -12.52
C GLU A 269 -36.96 12.87 -13.46
N THR A 270 -36.49 13.96 -14.04
CA THR A 270 -35.25 13.99 -14.81
C THR A 270 -34.10 14.44 -13.92
N VAL A 271 -33.18 13.54 -13.59
CA VAL A 271 -31.99 13.83 -12.79
C VAL A 271 -30.82 14.14 -13.70
N TYR A 272 -30.16 15.27 -13.46
CA TYR A 272 -28.98 15.69 -14.20
C TYR A 272 -27.72 15.31 -13.46
N ASN A 273 -26.85 14.55 -14.10
CA ASN A 273 -25.60 14.10 -13.51
C ASN A 273 -24.54 15.18 -13.69
N HIS A 274 -24.01 15.70 -12.56
CA HIS A 274 -23.03 16.77 -12.58
C HIS A 274 -21.62 16.19 -12.69
N SER A 275 -21.14 16.00 -13.91
CA SER A 275 -19.79 15.46 -14.15
C SER A 275 -18.65 16.49 -13.96
N ILE A 276 -18.97 17.75 -13.69
CA ILE A 276 -17.96 18.83 -13.63
C ILE A 276 -17.21 18.82 -12.29
N LEU A 277 -17.87 18.51 -11.20
CA LEU A 277 -17.28 18.38 -9.87
C LEU A 277 -17.18 16.89 -9.50
N VAL A 278 -16.40 16.13 -10.26
CA VAL A 278 -16.07 14.78 -9.87
C VAL A 278 -15.00 14.87 -8.78
N PHE A 279 -15.44 14.78 -7.54
CA PHE A 279 -14.50 14.54 -6.46
C PHE A 279 -13.86 13.18 -6.68
N TYR A 280 -12.53 13.15 -6.56
CA TYR A 280 -11.81 11.90 -6.65
C TYR A 280 -12.37 10.93 -5.60
N LYS A 281 -12.83 9.77 -6.06
CA LYS A 281 -13.18 8.65 -5.21
C LYS A 281 -12.10 7.59 -5.38
N PRO A 282 -11.48 7.15 -4.29
CA PRO A 282 -10.53 6.03 -4.35
C PRO A 282 -11.20 4.83 -5.00
N ASN A 283 -10.44 4.07 -5.78
CA ASN A 283 -10.92 2.81 -6.37
C ASN A 283 -11.36 1.85 -5.27
N ALA A 284 -12.30 0.96 -5.60
CA ALA A 284 -12.70 -0.11 -4.70
C ALA A 284 -11.45 -0.90 -4.25
N SER A 285 -11.29 -1.03 -2.94
CA SER A 285 -10.19 -1.77 -2.31
C SER A 285 -10.75 -3.04 -1.68
N THR A 286 -9.92 -4.07 -1.57
CA THR A 286 -10.22 -5.25 -0.76
C THR A 286 -10.22 -4.93 0.74
N LEU A 287 -9.68 -3.76 1.11
CA LEU A 287 -9.67 -3.27 2.46
C LEU A 287 -11.06 -2.76 2.88
N ALA A 288 -11.43 -3.05 4.10
CA ALA A 288 -12.63 -2.52 4.74
C ALA A 288 -12.32 -2.02 6.15
N CYS A 289 -13.06 -1.00 6.59
CA CYS A 289 -13.03 -0.52 7.96
C CYS A 289 -14.22 -1.12 8.71
N GLU A 290 -13.95 -1.91 9.73
CA GLU A 290 -14.98 -2.53 10.58
C GLU A 290 -15.01 -1.88 11.96
N LYS A 291 -16.21 -1.67 12.49
CA LYS A 291 -16.40 -1.24 13.87
C LYS A 291 -16.39 -2.45 14.81
N VAL A 292 -15.51 -2.44 15.79
CA VAL A 292 -15.39 -3.50 16.80
C VAL A 292 -15.42 -2.87 18.20
N GLY A 293 -16.50 -3.08 18.92
CA GLY A 293 -16.70 -2.44 20.23
C GLY A 293 -16.70 -0.91 20.09
N ASN A 294 -15.79 -0.25 20.79
CA ASN A 294 -15.62 1.21 20.76
C ASN A 294 -14.55 1.68 19.75
N GLY A 295 -13.95 0.77 19.00
CA GLY A 295 -12.89 1.08 18.04
C GLY A 295 -13.21 0.64 16.62
N TYR A 296 -12.26 0.91 15.73
CA TYR A 296 -12.30 0.55 14.32
C TYR A 296 -11.03 -0.23 13.97
N ARG A 297 -11.14 -1.20 13.07
CA ARG A 297 -10.01 -1.97 12.55
C ARG A 297 -10.05 -2.06 11.03
N ILE A 298 -8.90 -2.37 10.45
CA ILE A 298 -8.77 -2.60 9.02
C ILE A 298 -8.74 -4.10 8.76
N VAL A 299 -9.59 -4.55 7.86
CA VAL A 299 -9.68 -5.94 7.43
C VAL A 299 -9.55 -6.04 5.91
N SER A 300 -9.03 -7.18 5.43
CA SER A 300 -9.09 -7.58 4.02
C SER A 300 -9.69 -8.97 3.95
N GLU A 301 -10.72 -9.12 3.13
CA GLU A 301 -11.44 -10.39 2.99
C GLU A 301 -11.86 -11.01 4.34
N GLY A 302 -12.28 -10.16 5.27
CA GLY A 302 -12.69 -10.55 6.61
C GLY A 302 -11.56 -10.91 7.58
N LYS A 303 -10.29 -10.78 7.17
CA LYS A 303 -9.12 -10.98 8.04
C LYS A 303 -8.60 -9.64 8.52
N GLU A 304 -8.28 -9.55 9.80
CA GLU A 304 -7.63 -8.39 10.38
C GLU A 304 -6.21 -8.23 9.81
N ILE A 305 -5.90 -7.01 9.33
CA ILE A 305 -4.60 -6.71 8.74
C ILE A 305 -3.67 -6.09 9.79
N LEU A 306 -4.22 -5.18 10.61
CA LEU A 306 -3.49 -4.54 11.68
C LEU A 306 -4.26 -4.75 12.99
N PRO A 307 -3.62 -5.26 14.07
CA PRO A 307 -4.23 -5.40 15.38
C PRO A 307 -4.45 -4.05 16.10
N THR A 308 -4.06 -2.95 15.46
CA THR A 308 -4.27 -1.60 15.98
C THR A 308 -5.74 -1.21 15.86
N GLN A 309 -6.36 -0.84 16.98
CA GLN A 309 -7.71 -0.29 17.00
C GLN A 309 -7.65 1.24 16.91
N PHE A 310 -8.38 1.78 15.95
CA PHE A 310 -8.50 3.23 15.76
C PHE A 310 -9.73 3.75 16.51
N THR A 311 -9.62 4.94 17.07
CA THR A 311 -10.71 5.58 17.84
C THR A 311 -11.78 6.22 16.97
N SER A 312 -11.48 6.46 15.69
CA SER A 312 -12.42 7.02 14.71
C SER A 312 -12.44 6.16 13.43
N PRO A 313 -13.49 6.29 12.60
CA PRO A 313 -13.55 5.60 11.33
C PRO A 313 -12.33 5.91 10.46
N VAL A 314 -11.86 4.89 9.78
CA VAL A 314 -10.74 4.95 8.86
C VAL A 314 -11.25 5.14 7.44
N THR A 315 -10.63 6.04 6.68
CA THR A 315 -10.97 6.24 5.26
C THR A 315 -9.98 5.49 4.38
N ILE A 316 -10.48 4.51 3.64
CA ILE A 316 -9.68 3.75 2.68
C ILE A 316 -9.36 4.66 1.47
N VAL A 317 -8.09 4.82 1.15
CA VAL A 317 -7.60 5.65 0.03
C VAL A 317 -7.25 4.79 -1.17
N SER A 318 -6.62 3.64 -0.95
CA SER A 318 -6.20 2.69 -1.99
C SER A 318 -6.18 1.27 -1.43
N GLY A 319 -5.69 0.32 -2.21
CA GLY A 319 -5.44 -1.05 -1.72
C GLY A 319 -4.40 -1.12 -0.60
N SER A 320 -3.59 -0.09 -0.41
CA SER A 320 -2.52 -0.06 0.59
C SER A 320 -2.57 1.12 1.56
N ASP A 321 -3.20 2.23 1.17
CA ASP A 321 -3.19 3.46 1.97
C ASP A 321 -4.55 3.72 2.61
N PHE A 322 -4.53 4.21 3.84
CA PHE A 322 -5.74 4.67 4.52
C PHE A 322 -5.46 5.84 5.47
N ILE A 323 -6.43 6.72 5.59
CA ILE A 323 -6.39 7.85 6.52
C ILE A 323 -6.95 7.38 7.85
N ALA A 324 -6.15 7.51 8.90
CA ALA A 324 -6.51 7.17 10.27
C ALA A 324 -6.20 8.32 11.22
N SER A 325 -6.80 8.29 12.40
CA SER A 325 -6.51 9.28 13.44
C SER A 325 -5.84 8.66 14.66
N ARG A 326 -4.94 9.43 15.28
CA ARG A 326 -4.36 9.17 16.59
C ARG A 326 -4.42 10.47 17.38
N ASP A 327 -4.96 10.41 18.60
CA ASP A 327 -5.12 11.58 19.50
C ASP A 327 -5.87 12.77 18.86
N GLY A 328 -6.88 12.46 18.03
CA GLY A 328 -7.70 13.46 17.33
C GLY A 328 -7.02 14.12 16.13
N LYS A 329 -5.82 13.70 15.75
CA LYS A 329 -5.12 14.15 14.56
C LYS A 329 -5.06 13.04 13.51
N TYR A 330 -5.16 13.43 12.25
CA TYR A 330 -5.17 12.53 11.10
C TYR A 330 -3.78 12.42 10.47
N GLY A 331 -3.46 11.21 10.05
CA GLY A 331 -2.30 10.84 9.26
C GLY A 331 -2.69 9.84 8.16
N VAL A 332 -1.72 9.43 7.37
CA VAL A 332 -1.89 8.38 6.37
C VAL A 332 -1.03 7.19 6.76
N ILE A 333 -1.65 6.04 6.91
CA ILE A 333 -0.97 4.76 7.08
C ILE A 333 -0.88 4.08 5.72
N THR A 334 0.27 3.52 5.41
CA THR A 334 0.43 2.63 4.26
C THR A 334 0.69 1.20 4.72
N ILE A 335 0.14 0.24 3.99
CA ILE A 335 0.40 -1.19 4.18
C ILE A 335 1.24 -1.66 3.01
N ASP A 336 2.41 -2.19 3.30
CA ASP A 336 3.26 -2.82 2.31
C ASP A 336 2.93 -4.31 2.20
N TYR A 337 2.41 -4.71 1.05
CA TYR A 337 2.11 -6.11 0.72
C TYR A 337 3.27 -6.85 0.07
N GLY A 338 4.26 -6.12 -0.42
CA GLY A 338 5.39 -6.67 -1.17
C GLY A 338 6.53 -7.18 -0.30
N HIS A 339 6.58 -6.72 0.94
CA HIS A 339 7.58 -7.15 1.90
C HIS A 339 6.85 -7.85 3.04
N SER A 340 7.17 -9.13 3.26
CA SER A 340 6.75 -9.77 4.48
C SER A 340 7.41 -9.01 5.64
N SER A 341 6.67 -8.69 6.70
CA SER A 341 7.24 -8.21 7.96
C SER A 341 8.08 -9.29 8.63
N ILE A 342 8.10 -10.48 8.06
CA ILE A 342 8.98 -11.56 8.41
C ILE A 342 10.33 -11.16 7.84
N PRO A 343 11.33 -10.94 8.70
CA PRO A 343 12.69 -10.81 8.24
C PRO A 343 12.98 -11.98 7.31
N ASP A 344 13.32 -11.71 6.07
CA ASP A 344 13.78 -12.75 5.18
C ASP A 344 15.09 -13.26 5.77
N LEU A 345 14.98 -14.38 6.51
CA LEU A 345 16.15 -15.06 7.02
C LEU A 345 16.89 -15.63 5.80
N GLN A 346 17.80 -14.86 5.26
CA GLN A 346 18.84 -15.44 4.44
C GLN A 346 19.76 -16.26 5.35
N ILE A 347 19.31 -17.46 5.62
CA ILE A 347 20.10 -18.46 6.33
C ILE A 347 21.07 -19.03 5.30
N SER A 348 22.27 -18.50 5.28
CA SER A 348 23.40 -19.31 4.85
C SER A 348 23.54 -20.44 5.87
N GLN A 349 23.08 -21.64 5.53
CA GLN A 349 23.21 -22.91 6.27
C GLN A 349 23.82 -22.72 7.65
N LEU A 350 23.00 -22.52 8.67
CA LEU A 350 23.49 -22.50 10.05
C LEU A 350 24.01 -23.89 10.37
N THR A 351 25.33 -24.01 10.46
CA THR A 351 26.00 -25.21 10.90
C THR A 351 26.32 -25.03 12.36
N PHE A 352 25.61 -25.78 13.22
CA PHE A 352 25.89 -25.80 14.62
C PHE A 352 27.13 -26.66 14.89
N ASP A 353 28.05 -26.09 15.61
CA ASP A 353 29.24 -26.75 16.10
C ASP A 353 29.06 -27.01 17.61
N HIS A 354 28.94 -28.26 17.99
CA HIS A 354 28.96 -28.77 19.37
C HIS A 354 28.51 -27.82 20.49
N HIS A 355 27.24 -27.70 20.74
CA HIS A 355 26.69 -26.92 21.85
C HIS A 355 27.14 -25.43 21.92
N VAL A 356 27.60 -24.88 20.81
CA VAL A 356 27.91 -23.46 20.71
C VAL A 356 26.71 -22.76 20.08
N PRO A 357 26.13 -21.73 20.74
CA PRO A 357 25.10 -20.92 20.12
C PRO A 357 25.57 -20.34 18.79
N ALA A 358 24.75 -20.44 17.77
CA ALA A 358 25.00 -19.81 16.49
C ALA A 358 24.33 -18.45 16.44
N LYS A 359 24.97 -17.49 15.79
CA LYS A 359 24.38 -16.19 15.54
C LYS A 359 23.40 -16.33 14.37
N VAL A 360 22.11 -16.14 14.67
CA VAL A 360 21.04 -16.05 13.68
C VAL A 360 20.89 -14.59 13.27
N SER A 361 20.94 -14.31 11.98
CA SER A 361 20.74 -12.97 11.45
C SER A 361 19.61 -12.98 10.44
N ALA A 362 18.69 -12.04 10.57
CA ALA A 362 17.55 -11.87 9.71
C ALA A 362 17.54 -10.46 9.11
N ASN A 363 17.51 -10.36 7.79
CA ASN A 363 17.34 -9.09 7.11
C ASN A 363 15.88 -8.63 7.28
N VAL A 364 15.72 -7.36 7.57
CA VAL A 364 14.42 -6.70 7.71
C VAL A 364 14.23 -5.74 6.55
N ALA A 365 13.15 -5.88 5.83
CA ALA A 365 12.76 -4.89 4.82
C ALA A 365 12.25 -3.63 5.55
N LEU A 366 13.07 -2.59 5.60
CA LEU A 366 12.72 -1.30 6.18
C LEU A 366 12.21 -0.36 5.09
N ASP A 367 11.21 0.47 5.43
CA ASP A 367 10.82 1.57 4.57
C ASP A 367 11.97 2.60 4.51
N PRO A 368 12.47 2.95 3.32
CA PRO A 368 13.59 3.89 3.18
C PRO A 368 13.29 5.30 3.69
N PHE A 369 12.02 5.64 3.93
CA PHE A 369 11.59 6.95 4.45
C PHE A 369 11.39 6.97 5.97
N LEU A 370 11.51 5.82 6.66
CA LEU A 370 11.42 5.73 8.10
C LEU A 370 12.78 5.47 8.73
N ASP A 371 13.04 6.17 9.81
CA ASP A 371 14.22 5.92 10.63
C ASP A 371 14.14 4.51 11.24
N GLU A 372 15.25 3.79 11.22
CA GLU A 372 15.37 2.43 11.75
C GLU A 372 14.96 2.33 13.23
N THR A 373 15.15 3.41 14.00
CA THR A 373 14.75 3.49 15.42
C THR A 373 13.23 3.44 15.63
N LYS A 374 12.44 3.62 14.59
CA LYS A 374 10.97 3.50 14.64
C LYS A 374 10.48 2.05 14.64
N TYR A 375 11.36 1.11 14.33
CA TYR A 375 11.04 -0.30 14.28
C TYR A 375 11.42 -0.99 15.58
N HIS A 376 10.53 -1.82 16.09
CA HIS A 376 10.75 -2.64 17.25
C HIS A 376 10.27 -4.07 16.96
N PHE A 377 11.13 -5.05 17.24
CA PHE A 377 10.83 -6.47 17.03
C PHE A 377 10.99 -7.25 18.32
N VAL A 378 10.06 -8.16 18.55
CA VAL A 378 10.14 -9.17 19.60
C VAL A 378 10.11 -10.53 18.93
N VAL A 379 11.16 -11.33 19.10
CA VAL A 379 11.22 -12.70 18.61
C VAL A 379 11.12 -13.64 19.78
N THR A 380 10.20 -14.60 19.69
CA THR A 380 9.98 -15.61 20.72
C THR A 380 10.08 -17.01 20.14
N ARG A 381 10.51 -17.96 20.95
CA ARG A 381 10.47 -19.39 20.66
C ARG A 381 9.78 -20.10 21.82
N GLN A 382 8.74 -20.86 21.54
CA GLN A 382 7.94 -21.59 22.55
C GLN A 382 7.51 -20.70 23.74
N GLY A 383 7.26 -19.40 23.48
CA GLY A 383 6.91 -18.41 24.49
C GLY A 383 8.09 -17.76 25.22
N GLU A 384 9.31 -18.23 25.03
CA GLU A 384 10.53 -17.60 25.55
C GLU A 384 11.00 -16.51 24.60
N LYS A 385 11.31 -15.32 25.16
CA LYS A 385 11.82 -14.19 24.41
C LYS A 385 13.31 -14.35 24.16
N ILE A 386 13.70 -14.37 22.88
CA ILE A 386 15.11 -14.52 22.46
C ILE A 386 15.69 -13.25 21.83
N PHE A 387 14.81 -12.33 21.37
CA PHE A 387 15.21 -11.01 20.90
C PHE A 387 14.13 -9.99 21.27
N ASP A 388 14.58 -8.78 21.64
CA ASP A 388 13.69 -7.65 21.98
C ASP A 388 14.46 -6.35 21.69
N GLY A 389 14.13 -5.66 20.58
CA GLY A 389 14.87 -4.46 20.20
C GLY A 389 14.60 -3.97 18.79
N THR A 390 15.41 -3.00 18.39
CA THR A 390 15.40 -2.41 17.04
C THR A 390 16.39 -3.13 16.12
N PRO A 391 16.17 -3.15 14.81
CA PRO A 391 17.14 -3.64 13.85
C PRO A 391 18.40 -2.75 13.86
N HIS A 392 19.49 -3.28 13.37
CA HIS A 392 20.71 -2.52 13.13
C HIS A 392 21.22 -2.80 11.72
N ASN A 393 21.37 -1.75 10.90
CA ASN A 393 21.66 -1.87 9.46
C ASN A 393 20.69 -2.82 8.74
N SER A 394 19.39 -2.67 9.02
CA SER A 394 18.32 -3.52 8.49
C SER A 394 18.45 -5.01 8.86
N VAL A 395 19.11 -5.32 9.98
CA VAL A 395 19.31 -6.70 10.45
C VAL A 395 18.92 -6.80 11.92
N ILE A 396 18.16 -7.84 12.26
CA ILE A 396 18.04 -8.34 13.64
C ILE A 396 18.95 -9.55 13.81
N SER A 397 19.61 -9.65 14.96
CA SER A 397 20.51 -10.76 15.24
C SER A 397 20.36 -11.24 16.68
N PHE A 398 20.36 -12.54 16.86
CA PHE A 398 20.29 -13.18 18.18
C PHE A 398 21.12 -14.48 18.19
N GLU A 399 21.47 -14.96 19.37
CA GLU A 399 22.12 -16.25 19.53
C GLU A 399 21.05 -17.34 19.71
N PHE A 400 21.27 -18.47 19.09
CA PHE A 400 20.38 -19.61 19.17
C PHE A 400 21.17 -20.93 19.23
N LEU A 401 20.71 -21.84 20.07
CA LEU A 401 21.20 -23.20 20.17
C LEU A 401 19.99 -24.15 20.26
N PRO A 402 19.82 -25.09 19.31
CA PRO A 402 18.80 -26.11 19.43
C PRO A 402 19.00 -26.99 20.67
N GLU A 403 17.92 -27.41 21.32
CA GLU A 403 17.95 -28.32 22.47
C GLU A 403 18.40 -29.73 22.10
N ASP A 404 18.07 -30.14 20.87
CA ASP A 404 18.39 -31.48 20.37
C ASP A 404 19.06 -31.38 19.00
N LEU A 405 20.32 -31.71 18.94
CA LEU A 405 21.16 -31.73 17.74
C LEU A 405 21.14 -33.09 17.01
N SER A 406 20.36 -34.07 17.47
CA SER A 406 20.34 -35.43 16.90
C SER A 406 19.72 -35.50 15.51
N HIS A 407 18.87 -34.54 15.17
CA HIS A 407 18.14 -34.49 13.91
C HIS A 407 18.18 -33.09 13.31
N GLU A 408 18.37 -33.04 11.98
CA GLU A 408 18.11 -31.82 11.22
C GLU A 408 16.62 -31.52 11.26
N ARG A 409 16.25 -30.30 11.63
CA ARG A 409 14.85 -29.88 11.69
C ARG A 409 14.69 -28.40 11.45
N THR A 410 13.44 -28.00 11.21
CA THR A 410 13.05 -26.61 11.17
C THR A 410 12.70 -26.14 12.58
N GLU A 411 13.29 -25.04 13.01
CA GLU A 411 12.87 -24.31 14.20
C GLU A 411 11.98 -23.15 13.79
N THR A 412 10.85 -23.00 14.48
CA THR A 412 9.90 -21.92 14.21
C THR A 412 9.97 -20.89 15.32
N PHE A 413 10.12 -19.64 14.95
CA PHE A 413 10.10 -18.49 15.84
C PHE A 413 8.88 -17.64 15.56
N ASN A 414 8.25 -17.10 16.60
CA ASN A 414 7.21 -16.11 16.48
C ASN A 414 7.84 -14.72 16.49
N VAL A 415 7.39 -13.87 15.57
CA VAL A 415 7.87 -12.50 15.41
C VAL A 415 6.72 -11.53 15.59
N GLN A 416 6.82 -10.67 16.57
CA GLN A 416 5.94 -9.53 16.78
C GLN A 416 6.68 -8.28 16.35
N SER A 417 6.11 -7.47 15.47
CA SER A 417 6.66 -6.18 15.07
C SER A 417 5.75 -5.03 15.46
N ASP A 418 6.39 -3.92 15.79
CA ASP A 418 5.76 -2.62 16.06
C ASP A 418 6.52 -1.56 15.27
N ILE A 419 5.83 -0.72 14.52
CA ILE A 419 6.43 0.34 13.72
C ILE A 419 5.77 1.67 14.11
N ASP A 420 6.52 2.52 14.77
CA ASP A 420 6.05 3.83 15.28
C ASP A 420 4.72 3.72 16.07
N GLY A 421 4.61 2.70 16.94
CA GLY A 421 3.43 2.43 17.76
C GLY A 421 2.30 1.70 17.03
N ILE A 422 2.51 1.23 15.80
CA ILE A 422 1.56 0.39 15.07
C ILE A 422 2.01 -1.07 15.20
N LYS A 423 1.26 -1.84 15.97
CA LYS A 423 1.51 -3.28 16.10
C LYS A 423 1.00 -4.03 14.87
N HIS A 424 1.78 -5.00 14.44
CA HIS A 424 1.44 -5.90 13.34
C HIS A 424 0.96 -7.25 13.86
N PRO A 425 0.24 -8.03 13.06
CA PRO A 425 -0.05 -9.42 13.39
C PRO A 425 1.23 -10.19 13.69
N GLU A 426 1.15 -11.11 14.64
CA GLU A 426 2.25 -12.03 14.91
C GLU A 426 2.50 -12.89 13.66
N SER A 427 3.76 -13.02 13.28
CA SER A 427 4.20 -13.83 12.16
C SER A 427 5.15 -14.93 12.64
N THR A 428 5.37 -15.93 11.81
CA THR A 428 6.31 -17.01 12.08
C THR A 428 7.48 -16.94 11.12
N MET A 429 8.62 -17.37 11.63
CA MET A 429 9.87 -17.40 10.92
C MET A 429 10.50 -18.78 11.12
N ASP A 430 10.75 -19.47 10.03
CA ASP A 430 11.28 -20.82 10.05
C ASP A 430 12.78 -20.81 9.74
N LEU A 431 13.55 -21.41 10.62
CA LEU A 431 14.98 -21.63 10.48
C LEU A 431 15.22 -23.10 10.18
N LEU A 432 15.62 -23.39 8.93
CA LEU A 432 16.16 -24.71 8.61
C LEU A 432 17.66 -24.75 9.01
N TRP A 433 18.02 -25.68 9.83
CA TRP A 433 19.39 -25.81 10.27
C TRP A 433 19.93 -27.22 10.05
N ASN A 434 21.25 -27.30 9.81
CA ASN A 434 21.98 -28.52 9.63
C ASN A 434 23.06 -28.61 10.70
N HIS A 435 23.29 -29.80 11.18
CA HIS A 435 24.41 -30.05 12.11
C HIS A 435 25.72 -30.07 11.30
N LYS A 436 26.68 -29.22 11.64
CA LYS A 436 28.04 -29.32 11.15
C LYS A 436 28.71 -30.51 11.81
N ASN A 437 29.05 -31.49 11.01
CA ASN A 437 29.82 -32.57 11.53
C ASN A 437 31.24 -32.09 11.78
N PRO A 438 31.69 -32.07 13.02
CA PRO A 438 33.01 -31.56 13.38
C PRO A 438 34.12 -32.58 13.18
N TYR A 439 33.78 -33.80 12.76
CA TYR A 439 34.81 -34.84 12.66
C TYR A 439 35.35 -34.96 11.26
N SER A 440 36.67 -34.91 11.11
CA SER A 440 37.34 -35.36 9.90
C SER A 440 37.97 -36.74 10.12
N VAL A 441 38.03 -37.51 9.05
CA VAL A 441 38.61 -38.85 9.08
C VAL A 441 39.66 -38.97 7.99
N LYS A 442 40.85 -39.37 8.39
CA LYS A 442 41.95 -39.74 7.47
C LYS A 442 42.27 -41.22 7.61
N ALA A 443 42.69 -41.86 6.56
CA ALA A 443 43.12 -43.26 6.55
C ALA A 443 44.29 -43.44 5.56
N SER A 444 45.12 -44.44 5.81
CA SER A 444 46.12 -44.85 4.82
C SER A 444 45.41 -45.41 3.58
N GLY A 445 45.74 -44.86 2.43
CA GLY A 445 45.10 -45.28 1.15
C GLY A 445 45.49 -46.67 0.65
N ARG A 446 46.56 -47.28 1.22
CA ARG A 446 47.05 -48.61 0.88
C ARG A 446 47.37 -49.42 2.12
N VAL A 447 46.94 -50.69 2.11
CA VAL A 447 47.10 -51.62 3.23
C VAL A 447 47.54 -52.99 2.68
N ARG A 448 48.52 -53.59 3.31
CA ARG A 448 48.92 -54.96 2.97
C ARG A 448 47.99 -55.96 3.64
N LEU A 449 47.61 -56.96 2.92
CA LEU A 449 46.78 -58.05 3.42
C LEU A 449 47.53 -58.88 4.45
N ASN A 450 46.74 -59.56 5.32
CA ASN A 450 47.28 -60.55 6.22
C ASN A 450 47.78 -61.81 5.43
N LYS A 451 48.46 -62.69 6.17
CA LYS A 451 49.05 -63.90 5.54
C LYS A 451 48.00 -64.80 4.87
N SER A 452 46.71 -64.75 5.28
CA SER A 452 45.62 -65.54 4.70
C SER A 452 44.92 -64.84 3.53
N ASN A 453 45.35 -63.61 3.17
CA ASN A 453 44.74 -62.77 2.14
C ASN A 453 43.22 -62.51 2.38
N SER A 454 42.74 -62.61 3.59
CA SER A 454 41.31 -62.43 3.97
C SER A 454 40.98 -61.01 4.40
N GLY A 455 41.94 -60.13 4.53
CA GLY A 455 41.76 -58.74 4.95
C GLY A 455 43.04 -58.10 5.44
N GLY A 456 42.91 -56.88 5.91
CA GLY A 456 44.02 -56.11 6.47
C GLY A 456 43.56 -55.13 7.55
N THR A 457 44.52 -54.74 8.43
CA THR A 457 44.26 -53.75 9.46
C THR A 457 44.46 -52.36 8.90
N VAL A 458 43.42 -51.58 8.94
CA VAL A 458 43.41 -50.15 8.52
C VAL A 458 43.40 -49.27 9.75
N THR A 459 44.30 -48.29 9.79
CA THR A 459 44.30 -47.26 10.84
C THR A 459 43.65 -46.01 10.29
N PHE A 460 42.64 -45.55 10.98
CA PHE A 460 41.93 -44.32 10.74
C PHE A 460 42.30 -43.31 11.80
N THR A 461 42.55 -42.06 11.40
CA THR A 461 42.70 -40.95 12.32
C THR A 461 41.42 -40.13 12.28
N VAL A 462 40.72 -40.11 13.37
CA VAL A 462 39.51 -39.28 13.57
C VAL A 462 39.94 -38.04 14.33
N THR A 463 39.63 -36.87 13.79
CA THR A 463 39.96 -35.57 14.38
C THR A 463 38.69 -34.81 14.69
N ASN A 464 38.53 -34.29 15.88
CA ASN A 464 37.53 -33.30 16.21
C ASN A 464 38.04 -31.93 15.75
N GLU A 465 37.48 -31.39 14.70
CA GLU A 465 37.85 -30.08 14.14
C GLU A 465 37.08 -28.92 14.79
N SER A 466 36.24 -29.21 15.80
CA SER A 466 35.52 -28.19 16.56
C SER A 466 36.43 -27.42 17.51
N GLU A 467 36.05 -26.20 17.82
CA GLU A 467 36.65 -25.36 18.85
C GLU A 467 36.30 -25.83 20.29
N LYS A 468 35.40 -26.80 20.42
CA LYS A 468 35.00 -27.39 21.71
C LYS A 468 35.21 -28.90 21.76
N GLY A 469 35.30 -29.42 22.99
CA GLY A 469 35.32 -30.83 23.23
C GLY A 469 33.99 -31.51 22.91
N SER A 470 34.04 -32.81 22.59
CA SER A 470 32.87 -33.63 22.33
C SER A 470 32.23 -34.19 23.58
N ASP A 471 30.93 -34.55 23.47
CA ASP A 471 30.32 -35.53 24.34
C ASP A 471 30.87 -36.94 24.06
N LYS A 472 30.30 -37.96 24.71
CA LYS A 472 30.69 -39.34 24.48
C LYS A 472 30.34 -39.78 23.04
N CYS A 473 31.37 -40.24 22.34
CA CYS A 473 31.29 -40.69 20.95
C CYS A 473 31.54 -42.21 20.85
N ASP A 474 30.81 -42.88 20.00
CA ASP A 474 31.14 -44.20 19.51
C ASP A 474 31.71 -44.14 18.09
N ILE A 475 32.84 -44.77 17.85
CA ILE A 475 33.46 -44.84 16.51
C ILE A 475 33.13 -46.22 15.93
N VAL A 476 32.44 -46.22 14.77
CA VAL A 476 31.98 -47.41 14.07
C VAL A 476 32.68 -47.47 12.71
N ILE A 477 33.34 -48.56 12.41
CA ILE A 477 34.03 -48.78 11.14
C ILE A 477 33.47 -50.05 10.49
N ASP A 478 33.04 -49.94 9.26
CA ASP A 478 32.45 -51.00 8.43
C ASP A 478 31.34 -51.78 9.22
N GLY A 479 30.50 -51.01 9.95
CA GLY A 479 29.42 -51.52 10.76
C GLY A 479 29.79 -52.00 12.18
N ASN A 480 31.08 -52.10 12.52
CA ASN A 480 31.54 -52.60 13.83
C ASN A 480 31.96 -51.43 14.75
N VAL A 481 31.50 -51.46 16.00
CA VAL A 481 31.95 -50.46 17.01
C VAL A 481 33.39 -50.77 17.41
N VAL A 482 34.33 -49.91 17.02
CA VAL A 482 35.75 -50.07 17.31
C VAL A 482 36.22 -49.32 18.57
N LYS A 483 35.52 -48.27 18.91
CA LYS A 483 35.67 -47.51 20.18
C LYS A 483 34.30 -47.10 20.69
N LYS A 484 34.08 -47.17 21.98
CA LYS A 484 32.82 -46.82 22.62
C LYS A 484 33.02 -45.76 23.72
N GLY A 485 32.16 -44.74 23.73
CA GLY A 485 32.09 -43.72 24.77
C GLY A 485 33.36 -42.88 24.95
N VAL A 486 34.11 -42.64 23.88
CA VAL A 486 35.32 -41.80 23.90
C VAL A 486 34.93 -40.31 23.80
N THR A 487 35.71 -39.43 24.41
CA THR A 487 35.57 -37.97 24.30
C THR A 487 36.77 -37.40 23.57
N PHE A 488 36.56 -36.35 22.83
CA PHE A 488 37.60 -35.60 22.15
C PHE A 488 37.71 -34.19 22.76
N GLN A 489 38.93 -33.71 22.97
CA GLN A 489 39.15 -32.29 23.20
C GLN A 489 39.03 -31.50 21.89
N ALA A 490 38.96 -30.17 21.96
CA ALA A 490 39.02 -29.31 20.79
C ALA A 490 40.30 -29.57 19.99
N GLY A 491 40.16 -29.85 18.68
CA GLY A 491 41.28 -30.14 17.78
C GLY A 491 41.97 -31.51 18.01
N GLU A 492 41.50 -32.36 18.95
CA GLU A 492 42.12 -33.64 19.26
C GLU A 492 41.95 -34.64 18.14
N SER A 493 43.01 -35.42 17.90
CA SER A 493 43.00 -36.54 16.94
C SER A 493 43.20 -37.85 17.66
N MET A 494 42.42 -38.84 17.32
CA MET A 494 42.48 -40.20 17.85
C MET A 494 42.72 -41.22 16.74
N ALA A 495 43.74 -42.04 16.87
CA ALA A 495 43.96 -43.16 15.97
C ALA A 495 43.15 -44.39 16.42
N VAL A 496 42.40 -44.97 15.49
CA VAL A 496 41.64 -46.21 15.70
C VAL A 496 41.94 -47.18 14.57
N SER A 497 42.11 -48.45 14.90
CA SER A 497 42.42 -49.50 13.92
C SER A 497 41.31 -50.51 13.85
N ALA A 498 40.98 -50.93 12.65
CA ALA A 498 39.97 -51.96 12.39
C ALA A 498 40.52 -52.97 11.38
N PHE A 499 40.20 -54.22 11.60
CA PHE A 499 40.44 -55.26 10.58
C PHE A 499 39.30 -55.24 9.57
N ILE A 500 39.63 -55.07 8.31
CA ILE A 500 38.69 -54.99 7.22
C ILE A 500 38.76 -56.25 6.38
N ASN A 501 37.71 -57.02 6.34
CA ASN A 501 37.60 -58.19 5.51
C ASN A 501 37.51 -57.82 4.05
N VAL A 502 38.29 -58.43 3.20
CA VAL A 502 38.22 -58.29 1.74
C VAL A 502 38.41 -59.68 1.10
N ASP A 503 37.71 -59.89 -0.01
CA ASP A 503 37.94 -61.03 -0.86
C ASP A 503 38.73 -60.57 -2.08
N ILE A 504 39.95 -61.03 -2.19
CA ILE A 504 40.86 -60.60 -3.25
C ILE A 504 40.87 -61.59 -4.42
N MET A 505 40.32 -62.83 -4.25
CA MET A 505 40.34 -63.91 -5.25
C MET A 505 41.76 -64.04 -5.86
N ASP A 506 41.85 -63.95 -7.18
CA ASP A 506 43.11 -64.06 -7.92
C ASP A 506 43.77 -62.72 -8.27
N LEU A 507 43.32 -61.66 -7.67
CA LEU A 507 43.82 -60.30 -7.96
C LEU A 507 45.03 -59.96 -7.06
N ASP A 508 45.97 -59.16 -7.58
CA ASP A 508 47.10 -58.64 -6.79
C ASP A 508 46.72 -57.53 -5.82
N SER A 509 45.61 -56.82 -6.14
CA SER A 509 45.07 -55.79 -5.30
C SER A 509 43.55 -55.64 -5.48
N VAL A 510 42.86 -55.16 -4.47
CA VAL A 510 41.44 -54.81 -4.50
C VAL A 510 41.18 -53.50 -3.77
N SER A 511 40.31 -52.67 -4.34
CA SER A 511 39.85 -51.45 -3.67
C SER A 511 38.52 -51.72 -2.96
N LYS A 512 38.43 -51.36 -1.68
CA LYS A 512 37.20 -51.42 -0.89
C LYS A 512 36.85 -50.09 -0.29
N THR A 513 35.59 -49.67 -0.43
CA THR A 513 35.03 -48.52 0.25
C THR A 513 34.69 -48.93 1.68
N VAL A 514 35.32 -48.30 2.64
CA VAL A 514 35.13 -48.54 4.07
C VAL A 514 34.36 -47.39 4.66
N SER A 515 33.23 -47.67 5.31
CA SER A 515 32.44 -46.66 6.01
C SER A 515 32.98 -46.38 7.39
N VAL A 516 33.04 -45.12 7.77
CA VAL A 516 33.41 -44.67 9.13
C VAL A 516 32.33 -43.77 9.65
N HIS A 517 31.78 -44.11 10.83
CA HIS A 517 30.77 -43.32 11.50
C HIS A 517 31.28 -42.90 12.86
N VAL A 518 31.20 -41.62 13.16
CA VAL A 518 31.38 -41.08 14.54
C VAL A 518 30.01 -40.74 15.05
N ARG A 519 29.54 -41.41 16.09
CA ARG A 519 28.22 -41.22 16.70
C ARG A 519 28.41 -40.54 18.04
N GLU A 520 28.20 -39.27 18.09
CA GLU A 520 28.19 -38.48 19.31
C GLU A 520 26.80 -38.53 19.95
N ASN A 521 26.72 -38.57 21.28
CA ASN A 521 25.42 -38.58 21.96
C ASN A 521 24.68 -37.25 21.73
N GLY A 522 23.42 -37.32 21.35
CA GLY A 522 22.59 -36.15 21.04
C GLY A 522 22.89 -35.47 19.70
N CYS A 523 23.76 -36.02 18.85
CA CYS A 523 24.09 -35.46 17.55
C CYS A 523 23.86 -36.45 16.39
N PRO A 524 23.59 -35.97 15.14
CA PRO A 524 23.57 -36.86 14.00
C PRO A 524 24.89 -37.56 13.78
N ALA A 525 24.86 -38.85 13.43
CA ALA A 525 26.08 -39.60 13.19
C ALA A 525 26.87 -39.02 12.02
N HIS A 526 28.14 -38.73 12.25
CA HIS A 526 29.05 -38.44 11.14
C HIS A 526 29.28 -39.68 10.31
N LYS A 527 29.03 -39.60 9.04
CA LYS A 527 29.22 -40.69 8.08
C LYS A 527 30.18 -40.24 7.00
N THR A 528 31.28 -40.95 6.88
CA THR A 528 32.25 -40.76 5.78
C THR A 528 32.64 -42.10 5.20
N SER A 529 33.14 -42.09 3.99
CA SER A 529 33.66 -43.31 3.34
C SER A 529 35.08 -43.04 2.84
N LYS A 530 35.91 -44.05 2.96
CA LYS A 530 37.30 -44.02 2.48
C LYS A 530 37.54 -45.20 1.54
N ASN A 531 38.11 -44.94 0.41
CA ASN A 531 38.56 -45.97 -0.52
C ASN A 531 39.95 -46.43 -0.09
N ILE A 532 40.06 -47.71 0.23
CA ILE A 532 41.33 -48.32 0.68
C ILE A 532 41.73 -49.38 -0.34
N MET A 533 42.96 -49.32 -0.81
CA MET A 533 43.57 -50.32 -1.67
C MET A 533 44.20 -51.39 -0.79
N PHE A 534 43.81 -52.62 -0.95
CA PHE A 534 44.41 -53.78 -0.29
C PHE A 534 45.28 -54.51 -1.30
N GLU A 535 46.56 -54.74 -0.92
CA GLU A 535 47.57 -55.33 -1.77
C GLU A 535 48.08 -56.65 -1.14
N ARG A 536 48.33 -57.66 -1.98
CA ARG A 536 48.91 -58.91 -1.50
C ARG A 536 50.24 -58.65 -0.85
N ASN A 537 50.54 -59.49 0.15
CA ASN A 537 51.86 -59.53 0.75
C ASN A 537 52.74 -60.44 -0.16
N LEU A 538 53.48 -59.83 -1.05
CA LEU A 538 54.44 -60.54 -1.91
C LEU A 538 55.57 -61.10 -1.08
#